data_652d7a3d366786caeae1f275f43ae6d2
#
_entry.id   652d7a3d366786caeae1f275f43ae6d2
#
_cell.length_a   1.000
_cell.length_b   1.000
_cell.length_c   1.000
_cell.angle_alpha   90.00
_cell.angle_beta   90.00
_cell.angle_gamma   90.00
#
_symmetry.space_group_name_H-M   'P 1'
#
loop_
_entity.id
_entity.type
_entity.pdbx_description
1 polymer ?
#
loop_
_entity_poly.entity_id
_entity_poly.type
_entity_poly.pdbx_seq_one_letter_code
_entity_poly.pdbx_strand_id
1 'polypeptide(L)'
;MDEAEEPQVYFNYRGSEYPSWGNLSGRYRTSDYDQGKFNRYAKLGDMADELESGFQHLVESDIGSVDGRCAYAALLMMNYGVRVGNEDSAEGYVSSMKQSKGETVQTFGTTTLRNKHINFIDGKMDLHFLGKEQVENYVSIDDPFLVKYGKLFVQNSPDEKWLGIDYDMMFDFVKRSVGEGFVPKDFRTFCANVTAWNVIEEKLGNPKPDTRTEVNAEVADIVEVVSARLQNTPGIAKRNYIDNRMLDWFKNQRFDYSE
;
A
#
# COMPACT_ATOMS: atom_id res chain seq x y z
N MET A 1 9.07 31.70 -7.88
CA MET A 1 8.57 30.38 -7.47
C MET A 1 9.47 29.34 -8.11
N ASP A 2 9.94 28.37 -7.33
CA ASP A 2 10.77 27.31 -7.89
C ASP A 2 9.88 26.41 -8.75
N GLU A 3 10.25 26.18 -10.01
CA GLU A 3 9.59 25.18 -10.85
C GLU A 3 9.63 23.83 -10.13
N ALA A 4 8.53 23.09 -10.13
CA ALA A 4 8.54 21.75 -9.60
C ALA A 4 9.46 20.90 -10.49
N GLU A 5 10.40 20.23 -9.86
CA GLU A 5 11.35 19.39 -10.58
C GLU A 5 10.58 18.27 -11.29
N GLU A 6 10.96 17.98 -12.53
CA GLU A 6 10.43 16.85 -13.30
C GLU A 6 10.84 15.52 -12.64
N PRO A 7 10.06 14.45 -12.81
CA PRO A 7 10.46 13.13 -12.37
C PRO A 7 11.80 12.73 -12.99
N GLN A 8 12.72 12.20 -12.19
CA GLN A 8 14.06 11.85 -12.66
C GLN A 8 14.16 10.43 -13.21
N VAL A 9 13.27 9.56 -12.78
CA VAL A 9 13.25 8.13 -13.13
C VAL A 9 11.82 7.71 -13.39
N TYR A 10 11.64 6.87 -14.40
CA TYR A 10 10.37 6.19 -14.64
C TYR A 10 10.61 4.69 -14.59
N PHE A 11 9.64 3.95 -14.07
CA PHE A 11 9.61 2.49 -14.14
C PHE A 11 8.31 2.03 -14.82
N ASN A 12 8.34 0.86 -15.45
CA ASN A 12 7.16 0.26 -16.03
C ASN A 12 6.55 -0.76 -15.07
N TYR A 13 5.24 -0.72 -14.91
CA TYR A 13 4.49 -1.69 -14.15
C TYR A 13 3.13 -1.95 -14.81
N ARG A 14 2.83 -3.20 -15.10
CA ARG A 14 1.60 -3.62 -15.78
C ARG A 14 1.33 -2.85 -17.08
N GLY A 15 2.38 -2.52 -17.82
CA GLY A 15 2.31 -1.80 -19.09
C GLY A 15 2.08 -0.30 -19.00
N SER A 16 2.08 0.29 -17.81
CA SER A 16 2.02 1.73 -17.58
C SER A 16 3.34 2.25 -17.02
N GLU A 17 3.65 3.51 -17.30
CA GLU A 17 4.85 4.20 -16.86
C GLU A 17 4.57 5.02 -15.60
N TYR A 18 5.40 4.86 -14.58
CA TYR A 18 5.24 5.51 -13.26
C TYR A 18 6.46 6.33 -12.92
N PRO A 19 6.30 7.60 -12.47
CA PRO A 19 7.41 8.45 -12.13
C PRO A 19 7.95 8.19 -10.72
N SER A 20 9.24 8.46 -10.56
CA SER A 20 9.88 8.55 -9.27
C SER A 20 10.85 9.72 -9.24
N TRP A 21 10.90 10.43 -8.13
CA TRP A 21 11.79 11.57 -7.94
C TRP A 21 13.16 11.19 -7.36
N GLY A 22 13.43 9.91 -7.11
CA GLY A 22 14.74 9.40 -6.70
C GLY A 22 15.40 10.15 -5.55
N ASN A 23 16.75 10.21 -5.60
CA ASN A 23 17.59 10.97 -4.68
C ASN A 23 17.78 12.41 -5.18
N LEU A 24 16.83 13.30 -4.98
CA LEU A 24 17.06 14.71 -5.23
C LEU A 24 17.95 15.32 -4.13
N SER A 25 19.18 15.69 -4.52
CA SER A 25 20.04 16.55 -3.73
C SER A 25 19.57 18.01 -3.94
N GLY A 26 18.74 18.53 -3.09
CA GLY A 26 18.28 19.92 -3.26
C GLY A 26 17.22 20.35 -2.27
N ARG A 27 16.51 21.41 -2.62
CA ARG A 27 15.61 22.23 -1.79
C ARG A 27 14.42 21.47 -1.18
N TYR A 28 14.03 20.32 -1.72
CA TYR A 28 12.98 19.45 -1.17
C TYR A 28 13.56 18.39 -0.24
N ARG A 29 14.23 18.80 0.83
CA ARG A 29 14.64 17.89 1.88
C ARG A 29 13.41 17.36 2.61
N THR A 30 12.90 16.24 2.09
CA THR A 30 12.24 15.27 2.95
C THR A 30 13.26 14.79 3.99
N SER A 31 12.80 14.40 5.18
CA SER A 31 13.71 13.79 6.16
C SER A 31 14.48 12.64 5.52
N ASP A 32 15.68 12.31 5.99
CA ASP A 32 16.47 11.18 5.47
C ASP A 32 15.66 9.88 5.48
N TYR A 33 14.72 9.74 6.42
CA TYR A 33 13.78 8.64 6.51
C TYR A 33 12.81 8.59 5.31
N ASP A 34 12.19 9.72 4.96
CA ASP A 34 11.25 9.79 3.83
C ASP A 34 11.98 9.60 2.50
N GLN A 35 13.18 10.13 2.36
CA GLN A 35 14.04 9.91 1.21
C GLN A 35 14.32 8.42 1.01
N GLY A 36 14.74 7.71 2.07
CA GLY A 36 14.98 6.27 2.01
C GLY A 36 13.73 5.47 1.61
N LYS A 37 12.55 5.85 2.11
CA LYS A 37 11.27 5.23 1.77
C LYS A 37 10.94 5.38 0.28
N PHE A 38 11.08 6.57 -0.29
CA PHE A 38 10.73 6.80 -1.69
C PHE A 38 11.79 6.27 -2.66
N ASN A 39 13.05 6.15 -2.23
CA ASN A 39 14.07 5.42 -2.98
C ASN A 39 13.74 3.92 -3.09
N ARG A 40 13.21 3.32 -2.00
CA ARG A 40 12.73 1.93 -2.04
C ARG A 40 11.51 1.78 -2.94
N TYR A 41 10.62 2.77 -2.97
CA TYR A 41 9.50 2.80 -3.90
C TYR A 41 9.97 2.72 -5.37
N ALA A 42 10.94 3.55 -5.77
CA ALA A 42 11.49 3.51 -7.12
C ALA A 42 12.11 2.15 -7.45
N LYS A 43 12.98 1.64 -6.57
CA LYS A 43 13.61 0.32 -6.75
C LYS A 43 12.61 -0.82 -6.78
N LEU A 44 11.54 -0.75 -5.98
CA LEU A 44 10.46 -1.73 -6.01
C LEU A 44 9.70 -1.67 -7.34
N GLY A 45 9.52 -0.46 -7.88
CA GLY A 45 8.91 -0.23 -9.18
C GLY A 45 9.68 -0.90 -10.32
N ASP A 46 11.00 -0.75 -10.35
CA ASP A 46 11.87 -1.37 -11.36
C ASP A 46 11.76 -2.91 -11.40
N MET A 47 11.35 -3.53 -10.30
CA MET A 47 11.22 -4.99 -10.15
C MET A 47 9.75 -5.45 -10.08
N ALA A 48 8.77 -4.55 -10.15
CA ALA A 48 7.40 -4.82 -9.73
C ALA A 48 6.73 -5.94 -10.54
N ASP A 49 6.86 -5.93 -11.86
CA ASP A 49 6.28 -6.95 -12.74
C ASP A 49 6.95 -8.33 -12.52
N GLU A 50 8.27 -8.35 -12.32
CA GLU A 50 9.02 -9.56 -12.04
C GLU A 50 8.65 -10.14 -10.67
N LEU A 51 8.55 -9.29 -9.65
CA LEU A 51 8.13 -9.68 -8.31
C LEU A 51 6.68 -10.20 -8.30
N GLU A 52 5.76 -9.52 -8.97
CA GLU A 52 4.37 -9.97 -9.05
C GLU A 52 4.28 -11.35 -9.71
N SER A 53 4.93 -11.54 -10.86
CA SER A 53 4.98 -12.81 -11.58
C SER A 53 5.65 -13.91 -10.75
N GLY A 54 6.77 -13.61 -10.09
CA GLY A 54 7.48 -14.52 -9.21
C GLY A 54 6.65 -14.94 -8.00
N PHE A 55 5.93 -14.00 -7.38
CA PHE A 55 5.04 -14.30 -6.26
C PHE A 55 3.84 -15.14 -6.70
N GLN A 56 3.24 -14.86 -7.86
CA GLN A 56 2.18 -15.69 -8.42
C GLN A 56 2.68 -17.12 -8.67
N HIS A 57 3.84 -17.28 -9.30
CA HIS A 57 4.44 -18.58 -9.53
C HIS A 57 4.70 -19.33 -8.22
N LEU A 58 5.21 -18.66 -7.19
CA LEU A 58 5.47 -19.26 -5.87
C LEU A 58 4.17 -19.71 -5.19
N VAL A 59 3.11 -18.92 -5.28
CA VAL A 59 1.77 -19.31 -4.80
C VAL A 59 1.24 -20.52 -5.55
N GLU A 60 1.44 -20.60 -6.87
CA GLU A 60 0.97 -21.73 -7.67
C GLU A 60 1.73 -23.01 -7.40
N SER A 61 3.04 -22.92 -7.25
CA SER A 61 3.92 -24.10 -7.12
C SER A 61 4.00 -24.64 -5.69
N ASP A 62 3.88 -23.78 -4.68
CA ASP A 62 4.10 -24.16 -3.27
C ASP A 62 3.26 -23.37 -2.26
N ILE A 63 1.95 -23.32 -2.49
CA ILE A 63 0.99 -22.58 -1.62
C ILE A 63 0.99 -23.06 -0.17
N GLY A 64 1.39 -24.31 0.06
CA GLY A 64 1.48 -24.90 1.41
C GLY A 64 2.65 -24.39 2.24
N SER A 65 3.71 -23.90 1.61
CA SER A 65 4.90 -23.41 2.29
C SER A 65 4.68 -22.04 2.95
N VAL A 66 5.59 -21.69 3.86
CA VAL A 66 5.64 -20.33 4.44
C VAL A 66 5.88 -19.30 3.34
N ASP A 67 6.78 -19.58 2.40
CA ASP A 67 7.13 -18.66 1.33
C ASP A 67 5.96 -18.44 0.36
N GLY A 68 5.21 -19.48 -0.01
CA GLY A 68 4.00 -19.34 -0.83
C GLY A 68 2.91 -18.50 -0.16
N ARG A 69 2.73 -18.66 1.15
CA ARG A 69 1.79 -17.84 1.94
C ARG A 69 2.26 -16.39 2.08
N CYS A 70 3.56 -16.16 2.27
CA CYS A 70 4.14 -14.83 2.29
C CYS A 70 4.06 -14.15 0.92
N ALA A 71 4.27 -14.88 -0.18
CA ALA A 71 4.09 -14.38 -1.54
C ALA A 71 2.63 -13.94 -1.78
N TYR A 72 1.66 -14.74 -1.35
CA TYR A 72 0.25 -14.36 -1.40
C TYR A 72 -0.04 -13.09 -0.58
N ALA A 73 0.50 -12.99 0.63
CA ALA A 73 0.38 -11.81 1.48
C ALA A 73 1.01 -10.57 0.81
N ALA A 74 2.17 -10.72 0.14
CA ALA A 74 2.84 -9.65 -0.60
C ALA A 74 1.95 -9.14 -1.76
N LEU A 75 1.34 -10.03 -2.53
CA LEU A 75 0.39 -9.65 -3.60
C LEU A 75 -0.82 -8.86 -3.06
N LEU A 76 -1.38 -9.25 -1.92
CA LEU A 76 -2.47 -8.49 -1.26
C LEU A 76 -2.00 -7.09 -0.86
N MET A 77 -0.82 -6.97 -0.29
CA MET A 77 -0.28 -5.68 0.15
C MET A 77 0.09 -4.78 -1.04
N MET A 78 0.67 -5.36 -2.09
CA MET A 78 1.11 -4.66 -3.29
C MET A 78 -0.06 -4.16 -4.13
N ASN A 79 -1.12 -4.96 -4.27
CA ASN A 79 -2.24 -4.67 -5.16
C ASN A 79 -3.41 -3.97 -4.46
N TYR A 80 -3.67 -4.29 -3.19
CA TYR A 80 -4.82 -3.78 -2.44
C TYR A 80 -4.43 -2.92 -1.23
N GLY A 81 -3.15 -2.75 -0.96
CA GLY A 81 -2.68 -1.89 0.11
C GLY A 81 -3.06 -2.37 1.52
N VAL A 82 -3.36 -3.65 1.71
CA VAL A 82 -3.67 -4.21 3.03
C VAL A 82 -2.46 -4.09 3.95
N ARG A 83 -2.65 -3.76 5.23
CA ARG A 83 -1.54 -3.66 6.20
C ARG A 83 -0.96 -5.03 6.51
N VAL A 84 0.32 -5.09 6.84
CA VAL A 84 0.99 -6.36 7.19
C VAL A 84 0.35 -7.05 8.40
N GLY A 85 0.10 -6.36 9.47
CA GLY A 85 -0.35 -6.92 10.74
C GLY A 85 0.77 -6.89 11.81
N ASN A 86 0.39 -7.10 13.06
CA ASN A 86 1.30 -7.25 14.19
C ASN A 86 0.61 -8.12 15.25
N GLU A 87 1.28 -9.12 15.75
CA GLU A 87 0.75 -10.12 16.66
C GLU A 87 0.28 -9.51 17.99
N ASP A 88 1.07 -8.64 18.60
CA ASP A 88 0.70 -7.96 19.86
C ASP A 88 -0.62 -7.20 19.71
N SER A 89 -0.80 -6.53 18.58
CA SER A 89 -2.03 -5.79 18.29
C SER A 89 -3.22 -6.73 18.04
N ALA A 90 -3.00 -7.90 17.46
CA ALA A 90 -4.03 -8.91 17.22
C ALA A 90 -4.41 -9.67 18.49
N GLU A 91 -3.55 -9.71 19.50
CA GLU A 91 -3.81 -10.24 20.85
C GLU A 91 -4.40 -9.19 21.80
N GLY A 92 -4.50 -7.93 21.37
CA GLY A 92 -5.04 -6.84 22.15
C GLY A 92 -4.01 -6.13 23.05
N TYR A 93 -2.71 -6.39 22.88
CA TYR A 93 -1.69 -5.64 23.59
C TYR A 93 -1.60 -4.20 23.06
N VAL A 94 -1.82 -3.24 23.93
CA VAL A 94 -1.71 -1.82 23.61
C VAL A 94 -0.47 -1.27 24.29
N SER A 95 0.31 -0.45 23.56
CA SER A 95 1.45 0.23 24.15
C SER A 95 1.03 1.05 25.38
N SER A 96 1.90 1.15 26.38
CA SER A 96 1.64 1.75 27.70
C SER A 96 0.98 3.12 27.69
N MET A 97 1.11 3.91 26.60
CA MET A 97 0.43 5.20 26.45
C MET A 97 -1.09 5.08 26.19
N LYS A 98 -1.58 3.94 25.69
CA LYS A 98 -3.02 3.72 25.41
C LYS A 98 -3.71 2.88 26.49
N GLN A 99 -2.97 2.24 27.39
CA GLN A 99 -3.51 1.45 28.51
C GLN A 99 -4.37 2.27 29.50
N SER A 100 -4.26 3.59 29.48
CA SER A 100 -5.04 4.48 30.37
C SER A 100 -6.55 4.46 30.11
N LYS A 101 -7.04 3.82 29.05
CA LYS A 101 -8.48 3.73 28.71
C LYS A 101 -9.12 2.36 28.95
N GLY A 102 -8.39 1.37 29.47
CA GLY A 102 -8.97 0.13 30.04
C GLY A 102 -9.57 -0.87 29.05
N GLU A 103 -9.58 -0.63 27.74
CA GLU A 103 -10.09 -1.56 26.73
C GLU A 103 -8.97 -2.05 25.81
N THR A 104 -8.74 -3.35 25.81
CA THR A 104 -7.87 -4.02 24.84
C THR A 104 -8.67 -4.31 23.59
N VAL A 105 -8.39 -3.58 22.50
CA VAL A 105 -9.05 -3.82 21.22
C VAL A 105 -8.08 -4.53 20.28
N GLN A 106 -8.49 -5.68 19.75
CA GLN A 106 -7.74 -6.44 18.78
C GLN A 106 -7.78 -5.72 17.41
N THR A 107 -6.61 -5.54 16.78
CA THR A 107 -6.51 -4.98 15.44
C THR A 107 -5.68 -5.88 14.54
N PHE A 108 -6.06 -5.97 13.28
CA PHE A 108 -5.57 -6.98 12.35
C PHE A 108 -4.91 -6.37 11.10
N GLY A 109 -4.20 -7.20 10.38
CA GLY A 109 -3.61 -6.98 9.06
C GLY A 109 -3.28 -8.32 8.42
N THR A 110 -2.71 -8.33 7.23
CA THR A 110 -2.57 -9.51 6.37
C THR A 110 -2.04 -10.76 7.09
N THR A 111 -0.99 -10.62 7.92
CA THR A 111 -0.40 -11.76 8.67
C THR A 111 -1.23 -12.23 9.87
N THR A 112 -2.15 -11.40 10.34
CA THR A 112 -2.94 -11.66 11.53
C THR A 112 -4.44 -11.80 11.26
N LEU A 113 -4.88 -11.68 10.00
CA LEU A 113 -6.27 -11.96 9.61
C LEU A 113 -6.66 -13.38 10.03
N ARG A 114 -7.91 -13.52 10.47
CA ARG A 114 -8.52 -14.79 10.85
C ARG A 114 -9.59 -15.18 9.83
N ASN A 115 -9.95 -16.46 9.76
CA ASN A 115 -10.95 -16.94 8.80
C ASN A 115 -12.28 -16.17 8.88
N LYS A 116 -12.70 -15.73 10.05
CA LYS A 116 -13.92 -14.93 10.25
C LYS A 116 -13.89 -13.55 9.58
N HIS A 117 -12.72 -13.06 9.19
CA HIS A 117 -12.55 -11.79 8.48
C HIS A 117 -12.67 -11.92 6.98
N ILE A 118 -12.77 -13.15 6.44
CA ILE A 118 -12.71 -13.44 5.02
C ILE A 118 -14.08 -13.97 4.58
N ASN A 119 -14.64 -13.33 3.57
CA ASN A 119 -15.90 -13.76 2.98
C ASN A 119 -15.79 -13.86 1.46
N PHE A 120 -16.48 -14.82 0.85
CA PHE A 120 -16.50 -15.00 -0.61
C PHE A 120 -17.92 -14.87 -1.12
N ILE A 121 -18.19 -13.80 -1.85
CA ILE A 121 -19.52 -13.46 -2.39
C ILE A 121 -19.35 -13.08 -3.87
N ASP A 122 -20.21 -13.61 -4.73
CA ASP A 122 -20.32 -13.24 -6.14
C ASP A 122 -18.97 -13.23 -6.90
N GLY A 123 -18.12 -14.21 -6.61
CA GLY A 123 -16.81 -14.35 -7.26
C GLY A 123 -15.73 -13.42 -6.72
N LYS A 124 -16.02 -12.62 -5.71
CA LYS A 124 -15.07 -11.74 -5.00
C LYS A 124 -14.69 -12.30 -3.64
N MET A 125 -13.61 -11.78 -3.09
CA MET A 125 -13.17 -12.01 -1.72
C MET A 125 -13.22 -10.70 -0.96
N ASP A 126 -14.06 -10.63 0.06
CA ASP A 126 -14.19 -9.46 0.91
C ASP A 126 -13.47 -9.68 2.24
N LEU A 127 -12.61 -8.74 2.60
CA LEU A 127 -11.93 -8.69 3.88
C LEU A 127 -12.62 -7.64 4.75
N HIS A 128 -13.12 -8.07 5.93
CA HIS A 128 -13.71 -7.16 6.91
C HIS A 128 -13.06 -7.36 8.27
N PHE A 129 -12.37 -6.35 8.76
CA PHE A 129 -11.62 -6.43 10.00
C PHE A 129 -11.35 -5.05 10.62
N LEU A 130 -11.14 -5.03 11.93
CA LEU A 130 -10.71 -3.83 12.63
C LEU A 130 -9.19 -3.65 12.45
N GLY A 131 -8.79 -2.57 11.79
CA GLY A 131 -7.39 -2.23 11.55
C GLY A 131 -6.81 -1.31 12.63
N LYS A 132 -5.57 -0.86 12.40
CA LYS A 132 -4.85 0.05 13.30
C LYS A 132 -5.70 1.28 13.63
N GLU A 133 -5.62 1.73 14.90
CA GLU A 133 -6.38 2.86 15.44
C GLU A 133 -7.91 2.63 15.46
N GLN A 134 -8.31 1.35 15.45
CA GLN A 134 -9.71 0.93 15.49
C GLN A 134 -10.53 1.40 14.28
N VAL A 135 -9.88 1.52 13.12
CA VAL A 135 -10.54 1.83 11.87
C VAL A 135 -11.08 0.53 11.26
N GLU A 136 -12.39 0.49 10.97
CA GLU A 136 -12.98 -0.60 10.19
C GLU A 136 -12.39 -0.61 8.77
N ASN A 137 -11.92 -1.78 8.36
CA ASN A 137 -11.37 -1.99 7.01
C ASN A 137 -12.31 -2.90 6.23
N TYR A 138 -12.69 -2.45 5.03
CA TYR A 138 -13.49 -3.18 4.05
C TYR A 138 -12.72 -3.20 2.73
N VAL A 139 -12.17 -4.35 2.36
CA VAL A 139 -11.40 -4.49 1.14
C VAL A 139 -12.05 -5.56 0.27
N SER A 140 -12.61 -5.16 -0.87
CA SER A 140 -13.16 -6.09 -1.85
C SER A 140 -12.12 -6.41 -2.92
N ILE A 141 -11.85 -7.68 -3.12
CA ILE A 141 -10.82 -8.22 -4.01
C ILE A 141 -11.55 -8.98 -5.12
N ASP A 142 -11.40 -8.49 -6.34
CA ASP A 142 -12.02 -9.04 -7.55
C ASP A 142 -10.99 -9.73 -8.47
N ASP A 143 -9.70 -9.73 -8.09
CA ASP A 143 -8.65 -10.44 -8.79
C ASP A 143 -8.90 -11.96 -8.73
N PRO A 144 -9.11 -12.63 -9.89
CA PRO A 144 -9.45 -14.06 -9.91
C PRO A 144 -8.37 -14.96 -9.31
N PHE A 145 -7.09 -14.57 -9.44
CA PHE A 145 -5.96 -15.30 -8.87
C PHE A 145 -6.03 -15.25 -7.34
N LEU A 146 -6.14 -14.05 -6.77
CA LEU A 146 -6.22 -13.88 -5.32
C LEU A 146 -7.47 -14.52 -4.73
N VAL A 147 -8.61 -14.42 -5.41
CA VAL A 147 -9.84 -15.09 -4.98
C VAL A 147 -9.69 -16.62 -4.99
N LYS A 148 -9.12 -17.18 -6.07
CA LYS A 148 -8.89 -18.62 -6.21
C LYS A 148 -8.03 -19.17 -5.07
N TYR A 149 -6.86 -18.60 -4.88
CA TYR A 149 -5.89 -19.08 -3.90
C TYR A 149 -6.26 -18.69 -2.47
N GLY A 150 -6.91 -17.57 -2.24
CA GLY A 150 -7.42 -17.15 -0.93
C GLY A 150 -8.40 -18.15 -0.30
N LYS A 151 -9.21 -18.81 -1.13
CA LYS A 151 -10.14 -19.87 -0.68
C LYS A 151 -9.42 -21.07 -0.09
N LEU A 152 -8.23 -21.39 -0.59
CA LEU A 152 -7.48 -22.57 -0.16
C LEU A 152 -6.88 -22.43 1.25
N PHE A 153 -6.74 -21.19 1.74
CA PHE A 153 -6.24 -20.93 3.09
C PHE A 153 -7.33 -20.95 4.16
N VAL A 154 -8.61 -20.89 3.77
CA VAL A 154 -9.71 -20.87 4.74
C VAL A 154 -9.85 -22.23 5.41
N GLN A 155 -9.84 -22.23 6.73
CA GLN A 155 -9.99 -23.38 7.61
C GLN A 155 -11.35 -23.39 8.30
N ASN A 156 -11.71 -24.49 8.92
CA ASN A 156 -13.02 -24.64 9.59
C ASN A 156 -13.19 -23.81 10.85
N SER A 157 -12.09 -23.38 11.50
CA SER A 157 -12.13 -22.59 12.71
C SER A 157 -12.17 -21.08 12.38
N PRO A 158 -13.22 -20.33 12.78
CA PRO A 158 -13.32 -18.90 12.49
C PRO A 158 -12.20 -18.05 13.09
N ASP A 159 -11.66 -18.47 14.22
CA ASP A 159 -10.64 -17.71 14.96
C ASP A 159 -9.21 -18.10 14.62
N GLU A 160 -9.03 -19.12 13.79
CA GLU A 160 -7.71 -19.51 13.31
C GLU A 160 -7.14 -18.50 12.30
N LYS A 161 -5.81 -18.30 12.33
CA LYS A 161 -5.13 -17.41 11.38
C LYS A 161 -5.36 -17.89 9.95
N TRP A 162 -5.82 -17.01 9.08
CA TRP A 162 -6.11 -17.33 7.68
C TRP A 162 -4.88 -17.82 6.92
N LEU A 163 -3.78 -17.05 6.93
CA LEU A 163 -2.56 -17.42 6.22
C LEU A 163 -1.58 -18.28 7.04
N GLY A 164 -1.74 -18.34 8.37
CA GLY A 164 -0.85 -19.08 9.25
C GLY A 164 0.61 -18.61 9.22
N ILE A 165 0.84 -17.32 8.94
CA ILE A 165 2.14 -16.66 8.98
C ILE A 165 2.14 -15.55 10.05
N ASP A 166 3.32 -15.02 10.36
CA ASP A 166 3.50 -13.90 11.26
C ASP A 166 4.34 -12.79 10.62
N TYR A 167 4.55 -11.70 11.37
CA TYR A 167 5.31 -10.55 10.88
C TYR A 167 6.77 -10.90 10.57
N ASP A 168 7.42 -11.71 11.40
CA ASP A 168 8.84 -12.06 11.24
C ASP A 168 9.05 -12.93 10.01
N MET A 169 8.18 -13.92 9.78
CA MET A 169 8.16 -14.73 8.55
C MET A 169 8.02 -13.84 7.31
N MET A 170 7.09 -12.88 7.34
CA MET A 170 6.88 -11.94 6.24
C MET A 170 8.08 -11.01 6.05
N PHE A 171 8.69 -10.54 7.12
CA PHE A 171 9.88 -9.68 7.07
C PHE A 171 11.08 -10.40 6.46
N ASP A 172 11.35 -11.63 6.91
CA ASP A 172 12.44 -12.46 6.38
C ASP A 172 12.20 -12.85 4.91
N PHE A 173 10.95 -13.13 4.53
CA PHE A 173 10.58 -13.37 3.15
C PHE A 173 10.89 -12.15 2.26
N VAL A 174 10.51 -10.94 2.68
CA VAL A 174 10.78 -9.71 1.93
C VAL A 174 12.28 -9.48 1.76
N LYS A 175 13.07 -9.67 2.81
CA LYS A 175 14.54 -9.54 2.73
C LYS A 175 15.17 -10.50 1.72
N ARG A 176 14.69 -11.73 1.67
CA ARG A 176 15.22 -12.76 0.75
C ARG A 176 14.76 -12.57 -0.70
N SER A 177 13.49 -12.19 -0.91
CA SER A 177 12.89 -12.13 -2.23
C SER A 177 13.00 -10.77 -2.92
N VAL A 178 13.04 -9.67 -2.15
CA VAL A 178 13.11 -8.29 -2.68
C VAL A 178 14.49 -7.69 -2.45
N GLY A 179 15.10 -7.94 -1.28
CA GLY A 179 16.44 -7.49 -0.96
C GLY A 179 16.57 -6.87 0.43
N GLU A 180 17.82 -6.77 0.88
CA GLU A 180 18.17 -6.13 2.15
C GLU A 180 17.73 -4.65 2.15
N GLY A 181 17.15 -4.21 3.24
CA GLY A 181 16.65 -2.85 3.42
C GLY A 181 15.19 -2.63 3.02
N PHE A 182 14.55 -3.60 2.36
CA PHE A 182 13.11 -3.59 2.17
C PHE A 182 12.37 -4.15 3.38
N VAL A 183 11.17 -3.63 3.59
CA VAL A 183 10.27 -4.09 4.65
C VAL A 183 8.86 -4.31 4.10
N PRO A 184 8.02 -5.15 4.72
CA PRO A 184 6.67 -5.43 4.21
C PRO A 184 5.83 -4.17 3.93
N LYS A 185 6.03 -3.10 4.72
CA LYS A 185 5.34 -1.82 4.52
C LYS A 185 5.63 -1.16 3.16
N ASP A 186 6.76 -1.47 2.52
CA ASP A 186 7.14 -0.84 1.24
C ASP A 186 6.17 -1.24 0.11
N PHE A 187 5.62 -2.46 0.12
CA PHE A 187 4.54 -2.85 -0.80
C PHE A 187 3.31 -1.94 -0.70
N ARG A 188 2.94 -1.56 0.50
CA ARG A 188 1.82 -0.65 0.72
C ARG A 188 2.14 0.78 0.28
N THR A 189 3.39 1.23 0.46
CA THR A 189 3.86 2.52 -0.09
C THR A 189 3.84 2.49 -1.62
N PHE A 190 4.25 1.37 -2.23
CA PHE A 190 4.15 1.15 -3.66
C PHE A 190 2.70 1.25 -4.16
N CYS A 191 1.78 0.50 -3.57
CA CYS A 191 0.35 0.56 -3.88
C CYS A 191 -0.20 2.00 -3.81
N ALA A 192 0.19 2.76 -2.78
CA ALA A 192 -0.26 4.14 -2.60
C ALA A 192 0.17 5.07 -3.74
N ASN A 193 1.43 4.97 -4.17
CA ASN A 193 1.97 5.86 -5.21
C ASN A 193 1.52 5.45 -6.61
N VAL A 194 1.39 4.16 -6.89
CA VAL A 194 0.76 3.67 -8.12
C VAL A 194 -0.70 4.16 -8.22
N THR A 195 -1.46 4.04 -7.12
CA THR A 195 -2.84 4.54 -7.06
C THR A 195 -2.90 6.06 -7.26
N ALA A 196 -2.01 6.82 -6.61
CA ALA A 196 -1.96 8.27 -6.76
C ALA A 196 -1.67 8.68 -8.21
N TRP A 197 -0.70 8.02 -8.84
CA TRP A 197 -0.33 8.32 -10.21
C TRP A 197 -1.45 8.02 -11.21
N ASN A 198 -2.13 6.90 -11.09
CA ASN A 198 -3.25 6.57 -11.97
C ASN A 198 -4.35 7.66 -11.93
N VAL A 199 -4.64 8.20 -10.74
CA VAL A 199 -5.61 9.32 -10.61
C VAL A 199 -5.03 10.61 -11.19
N ILE A 200 -3.74 10.87 -11.04
CA ILE A 200 -3.06 12.03 -11.63
C ILE A 200 -3.13 11.96 -13.15
N GLU A 201 -2.81 10.84 -13.78
CA GLU A 201 -2.89 10.66 -15.23
C GLU A 201 -4.31 10.93 -15.76
N GLU A 202 -5.33 10.39 -15.08
CA GLU A 202 -6.72 10.67 -15.43
C GLU A 202 -7.02 12.18 -15.38
N LYS A 203 -6.60 12.85 -14.30
CA LYS A 203 -6.84 14.30 -14.14
C LYS A 203 -6.05 15.15 -15.13
N LEU A 204 -4.84 14.74 -15.53
CA LEU A 204 -4.05 15.43 -16.55
C LEU A 204 -4.73 15.39 -17.93
N GLY A 205 -5.51 14.36 -18.22
CA GLY A 205 -6.33 14.25 -19.43
C GLY A 205 -7.54 15.19 -19.45
N ASN A 206 -7.93 15.76 -18.32
CA ASN A 206 -9.07 16.66 -18.20
C ASN A 206 -8.68 18.14 -18.49
N PRO A 207 -9.63 19.05 -18.81
CA PRO A 207 -9.36 20.48 -18.91
C PRO A 207 -8.67 21.02 -17.65
N LYS A 208 -7.78 21.99 -17.83
CA LYS A 208 -7.09 22.61 -16.68
C LYS A 208 -8.08 23.42 -15.85
N PRO A 209 -7.96 23.37 -14.50
CA PRO A 209 -8.72 24.24 -13.62
C PRO A 209 -8.39 25.73 -13.85
N ASP A 210 -9.39 26.58 -13.66
CA ASP A 210 -9.23 28.03 -13.81
C ASP A 210 -8.66 28.70 -12.55
N THR A 211 -8.70 28.02 -11.41
CA THR A 211 -8.32 28.59 -10.12
C THR A 211 -7.42 27.65 -9.30
N ARG A 212 -6.57 28.25 -8.48
CA ARG A 212 -5.75 27.54 -7.49
C ARG A 212 -6.59 26.69 -6.51
N THR A 213 -7.79 27.16 -6.19
CA THR A 213 -8.73 26.45 -5.30
C THR A 213 -9.16 25.12 -5.93
N GLU A 214 -9.47 25.12 -7.22
CA GLU A 214 -9.85 23.92 -7.96
C GLU A 214 -8.68 22.93 -8.08
N VAL A 215 -7.44 23.39 -8.31
CA VAL A 215 -6.25 22.53 -8.28
C VAL A 215 -6.07 21.88 -6.91
N ASN A 216 -6.27 22.64 -5.82
CA ASN A 216 -6.20 22.06 -4.48
C ASN A 216 -7.31 21.03 -4.22
N ALA A 217 -8.50 21.21 -4.79
CA ALA A 217 -9.58 20.24 -4.74
C ALA A 217 -9.18 18.96 -5.50
N GLU A 218 -8.59 19.06 -6.70
CA GLU A 218 -8.06 17.89 -7.41
C GLU A 218 -7.01 17.12 -6.60
N VAL A 219 -6.10 17.83 -5.91
CA VAL A 219 -5.13 17.18 -5.01
C VAL A 219 -5.82 16.51 -3.82
N ALA A 220 -6.87 17.11 -3.28
CA ALA A 220 -7.64 16.48 -2.21
C ALA A 220 -8.31 15.19 -2.69
N ASP A 221 -8.87 15.18 -3.90
CA ASP A 221 -9.45 13.97 -4.50
C ASP A 221 -8.42 12.85 -4.69
N ILE A 222 -7.21 13.17 -5.18
CA ILE A 222 -6.12 12.19 -5.31
C ILE A 222 -5.82 11.55 -3.94
N VAL A 223 -5.68 12.39 -2.91
CA VAL A 223 -5.40 11.90 -1.55
C VAL A 223 -6.57 11.09 -1.00
N GLU A 224 -7.81 11.45 -1.31
CA GLU A 224 -9.01 10.73 -0.88
C GLU A 224 -9.05 9.32 -1.49
N VAL A 225 -8.82 9.20 -2.81
CA VAL A 225 -8.78 7.88 -3.49
C VAL A 225 -7.70 6.99 -2.88
N VAL A 226 -6.48 7.53 -2.65
CA VAL A 226 -5.42 6.76 -2.00
C VAL A 226 -5.78 6.40 -0.56
N SER A 227 -6.41 7.31 0.18
CA SER A 227 -6.82 7.04 1.56
C SER A 227 -7.85 5.94 1.64
N ALA A 228 -8.82 5.94 0.73
CA ALA A 228 -9.81 4.87 0.59
C ALA A 228 -9.16 3.53 0.23
N ARG A 229 -8.24 3.52 -0.74
CA ARG A 229 -7.47 2.30 -1.12
C ARG A 229 -6.71 1.72 0.06
N LEU A 230 -6.09 2.57 0.86
CA LEU A 230 -5.30 2.17 2.03
C LEU A 230 -6.13 1.99 3.32
N GLN A 231 -7.41 2.26 3.30
CA GLN A 231 -8.25 2.28 4.51
C GLN A 231 -7.59 3.11 5.63
N ASN A 232 -7.23 4.37 5.28
CA ASN A 232 -6.60 5.35 6.16
C ASN A 232 -7.41 6.65 6.15
N THR A 233 -7.06 7.58 7.05
CA THR A 233 -7.49 8.97 6.87
C THR A 233 -6.65 9.68 5.79
N PRO A 234 -7.21 10.67 5.08
CA PRO A 234 -6.48 11.45 4.06
C PRO A 234 -5.16 12.02 4.58
N GLY A 235 -5.15 12.56 5.80
CA GLY A 235 -3.95 13.11 6.41
C GLY A 235 -2.84 12.05 6.66
N ILE A 236 -3.22 10.82 7.02
CA ILE A 236 -2.26 9.72 7.18
C ILE A 236 -1.75 9.23 5.83
N ALA A 237 -2.64 9.08 4.84
CA ALA A 237 -2.27 8.66 3.49
C ALA A 237 -1.25 9.63 2.89
N LYS A 238 -1.55 10.92 2.89
CA LYS A 238 -0.68 11.98 2.37
C LYS A 238 0.69 12.02 3.05
N ARG A 239 0.73 12.00 4.39
CA ARG A 239 1.97 12.16 5.16
C ARG A 239 2.88 10.94 5.10
N ASN A 240 2.30 9.73 5.12
CA ASN A 240 3.08 8.51 5.37
C ASN A 240 3.27 7.61 4.14
N TYR A 241 2.52 7.82 3.05
CA TYR A 241 2.52 6.90 1.91
C TYR A 241 2.72 7.58 0.57
N ILE A 242 2.09 8.73 0.31
CA ILE A 242 2.22 9.43 -0.97
C ILE A 242 3.54 10.22 -0.99
N ASP A 243 4.25 10.18 -2.11
CA ASP A 243 5.36 11.08 -2.37
C ASP A 243 4.81 12.49 -2.65
N ASN A 244 5.01 13.42 -1.73
CA ASN A 244 4.46 14.77 -1.85
C ASN A 244 5.05 15.53 -3.06
N ARG A 245 6.22 15.15 -3.55
CA ARG A 245 6.82 15.74 -4.77
C ARG A 245 5.93 15.46 -5.99
N MET A 246 5.31 14.27 -6.05
CA MET A 246 4.32 13.92 -7.08
C MET A 246 3.13 14.89 -7.04
N LEU A 247 2.61 15.20 -5.86
CA LEU A 247 1.49 16.12 -5.72
C LEU A 247 1.88 17.57 -6.03
N ASP A 248 3.09 17.98 -5.68
CA ASP A 248 3.57 19.34 -5.96
C ASP A 248 3.87 19.50 -7.45
N TRP A 249 4.47 18.50 -8.09
CA TRP A 249 4.63 18.47 -9.55
C TRP A 249 3.26 18.55 -10.25
N PHE A 250 2.29 17.73 -9.85
CA PHE A 250 0.94 17.77 -10.42
C PHE A 250 0.31 19.17 -10.35
N LYS A 251 0.40 19.85 -9.21
CA LYS A 251 -0.12 21.22 -9.08
C LYS A 251 0.46 22.16 -10.11
N ASN A 252 1.78 22.08 -10.35
CA ASN A 252 2.45 22.96 -11.30
C ASN A 252 2.11 22.62 -12.76
N GLN A 253 1.79 21.35 -13.04
CA GLN A 253 1.27 20.98 -14.38
C GLN A 253 -0.17 21.49 -14.60
N ARG A 254 -0.96 21.64 -13.52
CA ARG A 254 -2.38 22.02 -13.60
C ARG A 254 -2.61 23.53 -13.57
N PHE A 255 -1.71 24.31 -12.96
CA PHE A 255 -1.89 25.74 -12.81
C PHE A 255 -0.55 26.48 -12.90
N ASP A 256 -0.55 27.60 -13.63
CA ASP A 256 0.62 28.49 -13.67
C ASP A 256 0.62 29.40 -12.44
N TYR A 257 1.58 29.19 -11.55
CA TYR A 257 1.75 29.99 -10.33
C TYR A 257 2.59 31.28 -10.54
N SER A 258 2.95 31.60 -11.80
CA SER A 258 3.79 32.78 -12.12
C SER A 258 3.03 34.10 -12.19
N GLU A 259 1.71 34.08 -12.09
CA GLU A 259 0.86 35.30 -12.03
C GLU A 259 0.55 35.76 -10.60
#